data_0d29a9acffd91867de19d32c2760722e
#
_entry.id   0d29a9acffd91867de19d32c2760722e
#
_cell.length_a   1.000
_cell.length_b   1.000
_cell.length_c   1.000
_cell.angle_alpha   90.00
_cell.angle_beta   90.00
_cell.angle_gamma   90.00
#
_symmetry.space_group_name_H-M   'P 1'
#
loop_
_entity.id
_entity.type
_entity.pdbx_description
1 polymer ?
#
loop_
_entity_poly.entity_id
_entity_poly.type
_entity_poly.pdbx_seq_one_letter_code
_entity_poly.pdbx_strand_id
1 'polypeptide(L)'
;MMAGREDGYAVPCTHRDEVVRLPEGAVRLAGNGHSNVQAFAIDRDGVDFWGMQYHPEFSPSYVGRYLRLSGRIAPDVADDLEAAETDESAAARLSTTLRDQAAPRRTVELANWLARL
;
A
#
# COMPACT_ATOMS: atom_id res chain seq x y z
N MET A 1 -5.27 -13.00 -3.65
CA MET A 1 -4.49 -11.74 -3.59
C MET A 1 -3.88 -11.50 -2.20
N MET A 2 -4.66 -11.49 -1.14
CA MET A 2 -4.21 -11.05 0.21
C MET A 2 -3.60 -12.15 1.09
N ALA A 3 -3.39 -13.36 0.60
CA ALA A 3 -2.79 -14.44 1.40
C ALA A 3 -1.41 -14.02 1.95
N GLY A 4 -1.21 -14.13 3.28
CA GLY A 4 0.01 -13.70 3.96
C GLY A 4 0.10 -12.20 4.27
N ARG A 5 -0.89 -11.39 3.88
CA ARG A 5 -0.95 -9.98 4.30
C ARG A 5 -1.33 -9.90 5.77
N GLU A 6 -0.56 -9.14 6.54
CA GLU A 6 -0.86 -8.85 7.94
C GLU A 6 -1.87 -7.70 8.05
N ASP A 7 -2.86 -7.85 8.93
CA ASP A 7 -3.81 -6.80 9.24
C ASP A 7 -3.10 -5.59 9.87
N GLY A 8 -3.48 -4.39 9.41
CA GLY A 8 -2.93 -3.15 9.94
C GLY A 8 -1.52 -2.78 9.43
N TYR A 9 -0.87 -3.63 8.61
CA TYR A 9 0.40 -3.26 8.00
C TYR A 9 0.21 -2.19 6.92
N ALA A 10 0.85 -1.04 7.08
CA ALA A 10 0.72 0.07 6.17
C ALA A 10 1.64 -0.06 4.94
N VAL A 11 1.11 0.33 3.79
CA VAL A 11 1.84 0.43 2.52
C VAL A 11 1.69 1.86 2.00
N PRO A 12 2.75 2.47 1.45
CA PRO A 12 2.68 3.81 0.92
C PRO A 12 1.56 3.99 -0.11
N CYS A 13 0.82 5.08 0.02
CA CYS A 13 -0.32 5.39 -0.82
C CYS A 13 -0.28 6.86 -1.22
N THR A 14 -0.40 7.15 -2.51
CA THR A 14 -0.52 8.51 -3.03
C THR A 14 -1.37 8.51 -4.29
N HIS A 15 -2.61 8.97 -4.20
CA HIS A 15 -3.53 9.11 -5.33
C HIS A 15 -4.41 10.34 -5.15
N ARG A 16 -5.00 10.83 -6.23
CA ARG A 16 -5.94 11.98 -6.23
C ARG A 16 -7.38 11.51 -6.29
N ASP A 17 -7.62 10.44 -7.03
CA ASP A 17 -8.94 9.90 -7.25
C ASP A 17 -9.13 8.66 -6.39
N GLU A 18 -10.37 8.33 -6.07
CA GLU A 18 -10.70 7.12 -5.32
C GLU A 18 -11.80 6.30 -5.99
N VAL A 19 -11.81 5.01 -5.72
CA VAL A 19 -12.89 4.12 -6.15
C VAL A 19 -14.08 4.30 -5.20
N VAL A 20 -15.07 5.06 -5.65
CA VAL A 20 -16.28 5.34 -4.86
C VAL A 20 -17.32 4.22 -4.93
N ARG A 21 -17.27 3.40 -5.99
CA ARG A 21 -18.19 2.27 -6.19
C ARG A 21 -17.49 1.13 -6.91
N LEU A 22 -17.56 -0.06 -6.33
CA LEU A 22 -17.08 -1.27 -6.97
C LEU A 22 -18.06 -1.75 -8.04
N PRO A 23 -17.57 -2.35 -9.15
CA PRO A 23 -18.43 -3.03 -10.10
C PRO A 23 -19.08 -4.27 -9.47
N GLU A 24 -20.14 -4.74 -10.10
CA GLU A 24 -20.85 -5.97 -9.67
C GLU A 24 -19.89 -7.17 -9.71
N GLY A 25 -19.94 -7.99 -8.65
CA GLY A 25 -19.09 -9.16 -8.48
C GLY A 25 -17.68 -8.84 -7.97
N ALA A 26 -17.31 -7.56 -7.78
CA ALA A 26 -16.05 -7.22 -7.16
C ALA A 26 -16.08 -7.41 -5.64
N VAL A 27 -14.98 -7.89 -5.08
CA VAL A 27 -14.77 -8.04 -3.64
C VAL A 27 -13.74 -7.02 -3.17
N ARG A 28 -14.11 -6.19 -2.18
CA ARG A 28 -13.16 -5.29 -1.53
C ARG A 28 -12.17 -6.08 -0.70
N LEU A 29 -10.88 -5.82 -0.87
CA LEU A 29 -9.78 -6.49 -0.20
C LEU A 29 -9.08 -5.62 0.84
N ALA A 30 -8.99 -4.31 0.61
CA ALA A 30 -8.38 -3.37 1.53
C ALA A 30 -9.10 -2.01 1.48
N GLY A 31 -9.00 -1.27 2.57
CA GLY A 31 -9.45 0.11 2.72
C GLY A 31 -8.82 0.75 3.95
N ASN A 32 -8.98 2.05 4.10
CA ASN A 32 -8.56 2.79 5.29
C ASN A 32 -9.59 3.90 5.63
N GLY A 33 -9.30 4.70 6.66
CA GLY A 33 -10.19 5.77 7.09
C GLY A 33 -10.32 6.94 6.09
N HIS A 34 -9.44 7.03 5.10
CA HIS A 34 -9.47 8.06 4.07
C HIS A 34 -10.23 7.59 2.81
N SER A 35 -9.91 6.39 2.32
CA SER A 35 -10.55 5.79 1.15
C SER A 35 -11.07 4.39 1.48
N ASN A 36 -12.37 4.18 1.27
CA ASN A 36 -13.02 2.91 1.60
C ASN A 36 -12.50 1.75 0.74
N VAL A 37 -12.04 2.01 -0.49
CA VAL A 37 -11.52 1.00 -1.40
C VAL A 37 -10.08 1.32 -1.74
N GLN A 38 -9.16 0.58 -1.16
CA GLN A 38 -7.73 0.63 -1.48
C GLN A 38 -7.26 -0.56 -2.32
N ALA A 39 -7.98 -1.68 -2.24
CA ALA A 39 -7.78 -2.82 -3.14
C ALA A 39 -9.07 -3.61 -3.32
N PHE A 40 -9.23 -4.21 -4.49
CA PHE A 40 -10.34 -5.08 -4.82
C PHE A 40 -9.94 -6.15 -5.83
N ALA A 41 -10.74 -7.20 -5.93
CA ALA A 41 -10.60 -8.26 -6.92
C ALA A 41 -11.92 -8.52 -7.63
N ILE A 42 -11.83 -8.98 -8.86
CA ILE A 42 -12.94 -9.55 -9.64
C ILE A 42 -12.47 -10.90 -10.16
N ASP A 43 -13.24 -11.95 -9.84
CA ASP A 43 -13.06 -13.28 -10.39
C ASP A 43 -14.40 -13.73 -10.95
N ARG A 44 -14.60 -13.48 -12.25
CA ARG A 44 -15.87 -13.76 -12.93
C ARG A 44 -15.66 -13.93 -14.43
N ASP A 45 -16.37 -14.89 -15.00
CA ASP A 45 -16.45 -15.10 -16.48
C ASP A 45 -15.07 -15.26 -17.14
N GLY A 46 -14.10 -15.88 -16.44
CA GLY A 46 -12.73 -16.07 -16.92
C GLY A 46 -11.83 -14.84 -16.78
N VAL A 47 -12.32 -13.78 -16.13
CA VAL A 47 -11.53 -12.60 -15.76
C VAL A 47 -11.06 -12.73 -14.32
N ASP A 48 -9.75 -12.73 -14.08
CA ASP A 48 -9.12 -12.61 -12.78
C ASP A 48 -8.39 -11.25 -12.73
N PHE A 49 -9.04 -10.26 -12.15
CA PHE A 49 -8.52 -8.89 -12.06
C PHE A 49 -8.27 -8.50 -10.60
N TRP A 50 -7.10 -7.95 -10.34
CA TRP A 50 -6.70 -7.39 -9.05
C TRP A 50 -6.31 -5.92 -9.21
N GLY A 51 -6.99 -5.05 -8.49
CA GLY A 51 -6.72 -3.62 -8.46
C GLY A 51 -6.30 -3.14 -7.10
N MET A 52 -5.31 -2.24 -7.03
CA MET A 52 -4.89 -1.57 -5.81
C MET A 52 -4.54 -0.10 -6.08
N GLN A 53 -4.78 0.77 -5.10
CA GLN A 53 -4.46 2.20 -5.17
C GLN A 53 -3.19 2.55 -4.39
N TYR A 54 -2.75 1.70 -3.47
CA TYR A 54 -1.46 1.84 -2.81
C TYR A 54 -0.32 1.29 -3.67
N HIS A 55 0.89 1.65 -3.30
CA HIS A 55 2.11 1.36 -4.06
C HIS A 55 3.02 0.38 -3.29
N PRO A 56 2.80 -0.93 -3.40
CA PRO A 56 3.65 -1.93 -2.74
C PRO A 56 5.08 -1.94 -3.28
N GLU A 57 5.28 -1.47 -4.50
CA GLU A 57 6.60 -1.36 -5.13
C GLU A 57 7.45 -0.21 -4.58
N PHE A 58 6.84 0.83 -4.00
CA PHE A 58 7.57 1.97 -3.47
C PHE A 58 7.93 1.80 -2.00
N SER A 59 9.17 2.15 -1.65
CA SER A 59 9.56 2.24 -0.25
C SER A 59 9.00 3.50 0.42
N PRO A 60 8.81 3.50 1.76
CA PRO A 60 8.41 4.69 2.48
C PRO A 60 9.33 5.89 2.21
N SER A 61 10.64 5.69 2.21
CA SER A 61 11.62 6.76 1.97
C SER A 61 11.51 7.36 0.56
N TYR A 62 11.24 6.54 -0.44
CA TYR A 62 10.98 7.04 -1.79
C TYR A 62 9.75 7.96 -1.82
N VAL A 63 8.65 7.51 -1.22
CA VAL A 63 7.40 8.29 -1.18
C VAL A 63 7.57 9.57 -0.36
N GLY A 64 8.26 9.52 0.79
CA GLY A 64 8.58 10.70 1.61
C GLY A 64 9.29 11.78 0.81
N ARG A 65 10.36 11.42 0.10
CA ARG A 65 11.11 12.34 -0.77
C ARG A 65 10.25 12.91 -1.90
N TYR A 66 9.49 12.06 -2.58
CA TYR A 66 8.60 12.49 -3.66
C TYR A 66 7.55 13.49 -3.18
N LEU A 67 6.88 13.21 -2.07
CA LEU A 67 5.84 14.08 -1.51
C LEU A 67 6.42 15.37 -0.96
N ARG A 68 7.61 15.35 -0.33
CA ARG A 68 8.33 16.55 0.13
C ARG A 68 8.65 17.47 -1.05
N LEU A 69 9.22 16.93 -2.12
CA LEU A 69 9.57 17.72 -3.32
C LEU A 69 8.33 18.31 -3.99
N SER A 70 7.20 17.65 -3.91
CA SER A 70 5.93 18.13 -4.47
C SER A 70 5.16 19.10 -3.56
N GLY A 71 5.62 19.32 -2.33
CA GLY A 71 4.96 20.16 -1.33
C GLY A 71 3.60 19.60 -0.85
N ARG A 72 3.38 18.29 -0.98
CA ARG A 72 2.08 17.65 -0.71
C ARG A 72 1.98 16.96 0.65
N ILE A 73 2.98 17.08 1.49
CA ILE A 73 3.03 16.44 2.79
C ILE A 73 3.61 17.37 3.84
N ALA A 74 3.16 17.25 5.07
CA ALA A 74 3.76 17.95 6.20
C ALA A 74 5.20 17.47 6.43
N PRO A 75 6.14 18.36 6.78
CA PRO A 75 7.56 18.01 6.92
C PRO A 75 7.83 16.87 7.88
N ASP A 76 7.15 16.81 9.02
CA ASP A 76 7.27 15.78 10.05
C ASP A 76 6.86 14.39 9.54
N VAL A 77 5.78 14.32 8.76
CA VAL A 77 5.36 13.05 8.14
C VAL A 77 6.35 12.61 7.07
N ALA A 78 6.92 13.56 6.31
CA ALA A 78 7.97 13.25 5.34
C ALA A 78 9.24 12.75 6.05
N ASP A 79 9.61 13.34 7.19
CA ASP A 79 10.74 12.88 8.01
C ASP A 79 10.53 11.44 8.48
N ASP A 80 9.34 11.10 8.99
CA ASP A 80 9.00 9.74 9.40
C ASP A 80 9.07 8.75 8.23
N LEU A 81 8.52 9.11 7.07
CA LEU A 81 8.60 8.27 5.88
C LEU A 81 10.04 8.01 5.42
N GLU A 82 10.89 9.04 5.44
CA GLU A 82 12.28 8.92 5.04
C GLU A 82 13.11 8.10 6.05
N ALA A 83 12.80 8.19 7.35
CA ALA A 83 13.47 7.48 8.43
C ALA A 83 12.98 6.03 8.60
N ALA A 84 11.77 5.69 8.19
CA ALA A 84 11.08 4.43 8.51
C ALA A 84 11.86 3.16 8.13
N GLU A 85 12.79 3.24 7.18
CA GLU A 85 13.59 2.09 6.76
C GLU A 85 14.77 1.79 7.70
N THR A 86 15.13 2.72 8.58
CA THR A 86 16.30 2.62 9.46
C THR A 86 16.02 2.96 10.92
N ASP A 87 14.85 3.51 11.24
CA ASP A 87 14.42 3.92 12.58
C ASP A 87 13.13 3.18 12.97
N GLU A 88 13.22 2.36 14.02
CA GLU A 88 12.07 1.58 14.52
C GLU A 88 10.91 2.46 15.00
N SER A 89 11.20 3.62 15.59
CA SER A 89 10.16 4.51 16.11
C SER A 89 9.37 5.15 14.96
N ALA A 90 10.06 5.56 13.89
CA ALA A 90 9.43 6.06 12.67
C ALA A 90 8.62 4.95 11.98
N ALA A 91 9.19 3.74 11.86
CA ALA A 91 8.48 2.59 11.30
C ALA A 91 7.21 2.26 12.10
N ALA A 92 7.27 2.27 13.43
CA ALA A 92 6.13 2.01 14.29
C ALA A 92 5.02 3.08 14.15
N ARG A 93 5.39 4.37 14.08
CA ARG A 93 4.41 5.45 13.85
C ARG A 93 3.67 5.29 12.54
N LEU A 94 4.32 4.74 11.52
CA LEU A 94 3.76 4.49 10.20
C LEU A 94 3.13 3.10 10.04
N SER A 95 3.08 2.29 11.10
CA SER A 95 2.59 0.90 11.05
C SER A 95 3.29 0.05 9.98
N THR A 96 4.61 0.22 9.85
CA THR A 96 5.48 -0.53 8.93
C THR A 96 6.67 -1.12 9.70
N THR A 97 7.67 -1.65 9.01
CA THR A 97 8.87 -2.28 9.60
C THR A 97 10.15 -1.79 8.93
N LEU A 98 11.29 -2.07 9.53
CA LEU A 98 12.60 -1.75 8.98
C LEU A 98 12.84 -2.41 7.61
N ARG A 99 13.77 -1.86 6.84
CA ARG A 99 14.07 -2.21 5.44
C ARG A 99 14.12 -3.72 5.16
N ASP A 100 14.87 -4.47 5.96
CA ASP A 100 15.10 -5.91 5.70
C ASP A 100 13.84 -6.75 5.79
N GLN A 101 12.82 -6.26 6.49
CA GLN A 101 11.52 -6.93 6.64
C GLN A 101 10.41 -6.26 5.83
N ALA A 102 10.59 -5.00 5.45
CA ALA A 102 9.56 -4.19 4.83
C ALA A 102 9.20 -4.63 3.40
N ALA A 103 10.20 -4.96 2.57
CA ALA A 103 9.96 -5.31 1.18
C ALA A 103 9.09 -6.57 1.02
N PRO A 104 9.41 -7.73 1.65
CA PRO A 104 8.56 -8.92 1.56
C PRO A 104 7.14 -8.68 2.09
N ARG A 105 7.00 -7.94 3.18
CA ARG A 105 5.69 -7.65 3.79
C ARG A 105 4.87 -6.68 2.93
N ARG A 106 5.53 -5.70 2.33
CA ARG A 106 4.90 -4.70 1.48
C ARG A 106 4.43 -5.27 0.15
N THR A 107 5.17 -6.22 -0.43
CA THR A 107 4.94 -6.75 -1.78
C THR A 107 4.19 -8.07 -1.84
N VAL A 108 3.51 -8.47 -0.76
CA VAL A 108 2.76 -9.74 -0.67
C VAL A 108 1.79 -9.92 -1.84
N GLU A 109 1.04 -8.90 -2.20
CA GLU A 109 0.06 -8.96 -3.29
C GLU A 109 0.73 -9.18 -4.64
N LEU A 110 1.85 -8.51 -4.89
CA LEU A 110 2.63 -8.68 -6.13
C LEU A 110 3.22 -10.09 -6.23
N ALA A 111 3.77 -10.60 -5.12
CA ALA A 111 4.29 -11.97 -5.07
C ALA A 111 3.18 -12.99 -5.32
N ASN A 112 2.00 -12.82 -4.69
CA ASN A 112 0.85 -13.69 -4.88
C ASN A 112 0.33 -13.64 -6.33
N TRP A 113 0.35 -12.47 -6.96
CA TRP A 113 -0.05 -12.33 -8.36
C TRP A 113 0.91 -13.04 -9.30
N LEU A 114 2.21 -12.81 -9.13
CA LEU A 114 3.25 -13.45 -9.95
C LEU A 114 3.22 -14.99 -9.82
N ALA A 115 2.90 -15.51 -8.64
CA ALA A 115 2.80 -16.95 -8.41
C ALA A 115 1.60 -17.62 -9.14
N ARG A 116 0.69 -16.85 -9.72
CA ARG A 116 -0.46 -17.36 -10.49
C ARG A 116 -0.20 -17.41 -12.00
N LEU A 117 0.87 -16.77 -12.48
CA LEU A 117 1.28 -16.79 -13.88
C LEU A 117 2.01 -18.08 -14.25
#